data_a73cded43358524b080f34df574d0c44
#
_entry.id   a73cded43358524b080f34df574d0c44
#
_cell.length_a   1.000
_cell.length_b   1.000
_cell.length_c   1.000
_cell.angle_alpha   90.00
_cell.angle_beta   90.00
_cell.angle_gamma   90.00
#
_symmetry.space_group_name_H-M   'P 1'
#
loop_
_entity.id
_entity.type
_entity.pdbx_description
1 polymer ?
#
loop_
_entity_poly.entity_id
_entity_poly.type
_entity_poly.pdbx_seq_one_letter_code
_entity_poly.pdbx_strand_id
1 'polypeptide(L)'
;MEYSAEAPEGNDANFADLLNATVSAIQSRLTDKGYAESTVQVLGTSGIRVEIPDVSDPSEILNLIGEPALLEFKDPDGNTFMTGSDVRLAQAAMTQDGQWAISFQLTSEGTKLFADMTSKNIGKTLGIYLDGEKLMAPTVQSAITGGSGQITGNFTMDRAQTIAAQIQSGALPLVLTQQKVDTVSATLGDNALSTSVFAAIIGIALVMLIMIVRYRLNGVVASWALCIYTIVLFWVLAVFPGIQLTLPGIAGIVLGIGMAVDANVVIFERFNEEVRAGRSLKVALKTGFHNALSAIIDANVTTIIAAIVLMIFGTGSVQGFAKTLLLGVIVSLFSALLVTRFLMKQFIQLKNWNVSAFTSGVQSAKEAK
;
A
#
# COMPACT_ATOMS: atom_id res chain seq x y z
N MET A 1 6.80 6.96 9.44
CA MET A 1 7.94 7.87 9.65
C MET A 1 8.26 8.58 8.35
N GLU A 2 8.59 9.85 8.42
CA GLU A 2 8.96 10.64 7.22
C GLU A 2 10.33 11.29 7.44
N TYR A 3 11.17 11.19 6.42
CA TYR A 3 12.54 11.72 6.42
C TYR A 3 12.71 12.70 5.26
N SER A 4 13.45 13.77 5.47
CA SER A 4 14.03 14.58 4.39
C SER A 4 15.42 14.07 4.10
N ALA A 5 15.73 13.93 2.83
CA ALA A 5 17.02 13.44 2.34
C ALA A 5 17.79 14.59 1.71
N GLU A 6 19.06 14.73 2.09
CA GLU A 6 19.98 15.72 1.55
C GLU A 6 21.25 15.04 1.03
N ALA A 7 21.76 15.49 -0.12
CA ALA A 7 23.01 14.98 -0.63
C ALA A 7 24.19 15.43 0.25
N PRO A 8 25.13 14.54 0.59
CA PRO A 8 26.36 14.94 1.28
C PRO A 8 27.18 15.87 0.39
N GLU A 9 27.88 16.82 1.01
CA GLU A 9 28.75 17.76 0.31
C GLU A 9 29.81 17.03 -0.55
N GLY A 10 29.89 17.39 -1.84
CA GLY A 10 30.88 16.83 -2.77
C GLY A 10 30.44 15.57 -3.52
N ASN A 11 29.19 15.19 -3.49
CA ASN A 11 28.66 14.07 -4.26
C ASN A 11 28.00 14.56 -5.57
N ASP A 12 28.63 14.30 -6.72
CA ASP A 12 28.16 14.68 -8.07
C ASP A 12 27.18 13.67 -8.69
N ALA A 13 26.76 12.65 -7.93
CA ALA A 13 25.82 11.65 -8.42
C ALA A 13 24.40 12.23 -8.54
N ASN A 14 23.59 11.66 -9.45
CA ASN A 14 22.20 12.05 -9.63
C ASN A 14 21.41 11.83 -8.33
N PHE A 15 20.82 12.88 -7.77
CA PHE A 15 20.08 12.84 -6.51
C PHE A 15 18.93 11.81 -6.53
N ALA A 16 18.25 11.65 -7.67
CA ALA A 16 17.17 10.67 -7.79
C ALA A 16 17.68 9.22 -7.68
N ASP A 17 18.86 8.94 -8.22
CA ASP A 17 19.47 7.61 -8.12
C ASP A 17 19.93 7.32 -6.68
N LEU A 18 20.50 8.34 -6.01
CA LEU A 18 20.85 8.24 -4.59
C LEU A 18 19.64 8.04 -3.70
N LEU A 19 18.52 8.71 -4.01
CA LEU A 19 17.26 8.57 -3.26
C LEU A 19 16.69 7.16 -3.40
N ASN A 20 16.68 6.62 -4.61
CA ASN A 20 16.22 5.25 -4.87
C ASN A 20 17.15 4.20 -4.22
N ALA A 21 18.46 4.41 -4.24
CA ALA A 21 19.42 3.55 -3.57
C ALA A 21 19.21 3.58 -2.04
N THR A 22 18.95 4.75 -1.46
CA THR A 22 18.64 4.91 -0.04
C THR A 22 17.36 4.18 0.35
N VAL A 23 16.30 4.31 -0.45
CA VAL A 23 15.02 3.58 -0.26
C VAL A 23 15.26 2.06 -0.27
N SER A 24 16.02 1.56 -1.24
CA SER A 24 16.34 0.14 -1.35
C SER A 24 17.16 -0.36 -0.17
N ALA A 25 18.12 0.43 0.31
CA ALA A 25 18.95 0.09 1.45
C ALA A 25 18.11 0.00 2.75
N ILE A 26 17.24 0.98 3.01
CA ILE A 26 16.34 0.96 4.17
C ILE A 26 15.40 -0.24 4.09
N GLN A 27 14.79 -0.50 2.93
CA GLN A 27 13.89 -1.65 2.73
C GLN A 27 14.60 -2.97 3.02
N SER A 28 15.85 -3.14 2.54
CA SER A 28 16.64 -4.35 2.80
C SER A 28 16.92 -4.53 4.29
N ARG A 29 17.37 -3.47 4.98
CA ARG A 29 17.63 -3.50 6.44
C ARG A 29 16.41 -3.92 7.24
N LEU A 30 15.25 -3.34 6.93
CA LEU A 30 14.00 -3.67 7.61
C LEU A 30 13.64 -5.14 7.38
N THR A 31 13.78 -5.63 6.14
CA THR A 31 13.51 -7.02 5.80
C THR A 31 14.47 -7.98 6.53
N ASP A 32 15.76 -7.68 6.56
CA ASP A 32 16.79 -8.49 7.25
C ASP A 32 16.59 -8.56 8.77
N LYS A 33 15.99 -7.53 9.35
CA LYS A 33 15.62 -7.48 10.78
C LYS A 33 14.24 -8.06 11.10
N GLY A 34 13.58 -8.66 10.12
CA GLY A 34 12.30 -9.33 10.29
C GLY A 34 11.06 -8.49 10.03
N TYR A 35 11.22 -7.22 9.64
CA TYR A 35 10.11 -6.33 9.27
C TYR A 35 9.75 -6.46 7.78
N ALA A 36 9.47 -7.68 7.33
CA ALA A 36 9.23 -7.99 5.91
C ALA A 36 8.00 -7.27 5.30
N GLU A 37 7.03 -6.90 6.14
CA GLU A 37 5.82 -6.18 5.70
C GLU A 37 5.99 -4.65 5.69
N SER A 38 7.21 -4.17 5.98
CA SER A 38 7.52 -2.74 5.90
C SER A 38 7.46 -2.22 4.46
N THR A 39 7.10 -0.97 4.31
CA THR A 39 7.07 -0.28 3.02
C THR A 39 7.91 0.99 3.09
N VAL A 40 8.87 1.11 2.17
CA VAL A 40 9.71 2.30 2.04
C VAL A 40 9.46 2.92 0.67
N GLN A 41 9.09 4.19 0.63
CA GLN A 41 8.73 4.89 -0.61
C GLN A 41 9.32 6.29 -0.67
N VAL A 42 9.64 6.74 -1.89
CA VAL A 42 10.00 8.14 -2.14
C VAL A 42 8.78 9.03 -1.91
N LEU A 43 8.94 10.11 -1.18
CA LEU A 43 7.93 11.13 -0.90
C LEU A 43 8.33 12.45 -1.57
N GLY A 44 7.62 12.82 -2.63
CA GLY A 44 7.96 14.02 -3.41
C GLY A 44 9.31 13.91 -4.10
N THR A 45 10.13 14.96 -4.05
CA THR A 45 11.43 15.05 -4.74
C THR A 45 12.63 14.74 -3.85
N SER A 46 12.47 14.82 -2.52
CA SER A 46 13.57 14.70 -1.55
C SER A 46 13.17 14.03 -0.24
N GLY A 47 11.97 13.46 -0.15
CA GLY A 47 11.49 12.79 1.05
C GLY A 47 11.52 11.27 0.92
N ILE A 48 11.61 10.59 2.07
CA ILE A 48 11.44 9.15 2.19
C ILE A 48 10.39 8.89 3.26
N ARG A 49 9.39 8.07 2.92
CA ARG A 49 8.39 7.58 3.87
C ARG A 49 8.65 6.12 4.17
N VAL A 50 8.65 5.79 5.46
CA VAL A 50 8.81 4.43 5.98
C VAL A 50 7.58 4.08 6.80
N GLU A 51 6.90 3.02 6.42
CA GLU A 51 5.74 2.47 7.12
C GLU A 51 6.07 1.05 7.57
N ILE A 52 5.96 0.79 8.86
CA ILE A 52 6.32 -0.51 9.45
C ILE A 52 5.18 -0.95 10.34
N PRO A 53 4.50 -2.05 10.01
CA PRO A 53 3.49 -2.64 10.87
C PRO A 53 4.13 -3.32 12.09
N ASP A 54 3.36 -3.49 13.15
CA ASP A 54 3.68 -4.26 14.37
C ASP A 54 5.00 -3.90 15.07
N VAL A 55 5.34 -2.62 15.14
CA VAL A 55 6.51 -2.13 15.86
C VAL A 55 6.20 -1.97 17.34
N SER A 56 6.90 -2.72 18.18
CA SER A 56 6.77 -2.61 19.64
C SER A 56 7.50 -1.41 20.23
N ASP A 57 8.67 -1.07 19.68
CA ASP A 57 9.47 0.09 20.07
C ASP A 57 9.93 0.90 18.85
N PRO A 58 9.32 2.08 18.63
CA PRO A 58 9.72 2.97 17.53
C PRO A 58 11.18 3.43 17.59
N SER A 59 11.80 3.47 18.78
CA SER A 59 13.17 3.95 18.96
C SER A 59 14.19 2.97 18.36
N GLU A 60 13.91 1.68 18.42
CA GLU A 60 14.74 0.66 17.78
C GLU A 60 14.80 0.86 16.27
N ILE A 61 13.63 1.15 15.68
CA ILE A 61 13.52 1.38 14.24
C ILE A 61 14.20 2.68 13.81
N LEU A 62 14.09 3.73 14.61
CA LEU A 62 14.76 5.00 14.33
C LEU A 62 16.28 4.83 14.28
N ASN A 63 16.84 4.05 15.21
CA ASN A 63 18.26 3.72 15.21
C ASN A 63 18.63 2.89 13.96
N LEU A 64 17.83 1.86 13.66
CA LEU A 64 18.06 0.99 12.50
C LEU A 64 18.06 1.76 11.16
N ILE A 65 17.17 2.73 11.00
CA ILE A 65 17.10 3.55 9.79
C ILE A 65 18.21 4.59 9.77
N GLY A 66 18.55 5.18 10.92
CA GLY A 66 19.53 6.25 11.04
C GLY A 66 20.99 5.78 11.00
N GLU A 67 21.26 4.54 11.36
CA GLU A 67 22.63 4.01 11.34
C GLU A 67 23.04 3.58 9.92
N PRO A 68 24.19 4.04 9.41
CA PRO A 68 24.74 3.51 8.17
C PRO A 68 25.09 2.03 8.33
N ALA A 69 24.95 1.22 7.28
CA ALA A 69 25.49 -0.14 7.27
C ALA A 69 26.99 -0.07 7.51
N LEU A 70 27.42 -0.56 8.66
CA LEU A 70 28.80 -0.44 9.09
C LEU A 70 29.62 -1.60 8.50
N LEU A 71 30.22 -1.35 7.33
CA LEU A 71 31.26 -2.25 6.83
C LEU A 71 32.55 -1.94 7.58
N GLU A 72 33.08 -2.92 8.28
CA GLU A 72 34.34 -2.82 9.02
C GLU A 72 35.35 -3.86 8.55
N PHE A 73 36.57 -3.39 8.34
CA PHE A 73 37.72 -4.27 8.15
C PHE A 73 38.55 -4.25 9.46
N LYS A 74 38.65 -5.43 10.09
CA LYS A 74 39.32 -5.56 11.38
C LYS A 74 40.64 -6.30 11.26
N ASP A 75 41.60 -5.84 12.04
CA ASP A 75 42.90 -6.49 12.20
C ASP A 75 42.75 -7.79 13.04
N PRO A 76 43.84 -8.58 13.17
CA PRO A 76 43.81 -9.82 13.98
C PRO A 76 43.49 -9.58 15.46
N ASP A 77 43.69 -8.36 15.96
CA ASP A 77 43.42 -7.98 17.34
C ASP A 77 41.96 -7.46 17.54
N GLY A 78 41.19 -7.37 16.46
CA GLY A 78 39.77 -6.97 16.46
C GLY A 78 39.58 -5.45 16.29
N ASN A 79 40.60 -4.66 16.05
CA ASN A 79 40.50 -3.22 15.84
C ASN A 79 40.10 -2.92 14.39
N THR A 80 39.13 -2.01 14.21
CA THR A 80 38.72 -1.54 12.88
C THR A 80 39.79 -0.60 12.31
N PHE A 81 40.34 -0.94 11.15
CA PHE A 81 41.38 -0.13 10.46
C PHE A 81 40.87 0.52 9.17
N MET A 82 39.74 0.06 8.62
CA MET A 82 39.12 0.58 7.42
C MET A 82 37.61 0.35 7.48
N THR A 83 36.82 1.23 6.89
CA THR A 83 35.37 1.19 6.91
C THR A 83 34.76 1.25 5.51
N GLY A 84 33.45 1.20 5.41
CA GLY A 84 32.72 1.31 4.15
C GLY A 84 32.96 2.64 3.41
N SER A 85 33.33 3.72 4.11
CA SER A 85 33.70 5.00 3.48
C SER A 85 34.95 4.93 2.62
N ASP A 86 35.78 3.92 2.86
CA ASP A 86 37.00 3.66 2.09
C ASP A 86 36.77 2.80 0.83
N VAL A 87 35.52 2.32 0.64
CA VAL A 87 35.10 1.55 -0.53
C VAL A 87 34.47 2.48 -1.54
N ARG A 88 35.04 2.55 -2.74
CA ARG A 88 34.55 3.37 -3.85
C ARG A 88 33.41 2.69 -4.63
N LEU A 89 33.52 1.38 -4.84
CA LEU A 89 32.57 0.58 -5.62
C LEU A 89 32.48 -0.82 -5.02
N ALA A 90 31.26 -1.33 -4.89
CA ALA A 90 30.99 -2.72 -4.56
C ALA A 90 29.91 -3.26 -5.51
N GLN A 91 30.12 -4.46 -6.05
CA GLN A 91 29.17 -5.11 -6.96
C GLN A 91 29.27 -6.62 -6.85
N ALA A 92 28.12 -7.31 -7.06
CA ALA A 92 28.11 -8.75 -7.17
C ALA A 92 28.84 -9.16 -8.45
N ALA A 93 29.73 -10.13 -8.34
CA ALA A 93 30.51 -10.67 -9.45
C ALA A 93 30.64 -12.19 -9.32
N MET A 94 30.79 -12.88 -10.43
CA MET A 94 31.04 -14.31 -10.43
C MET A 94 32.56 -14.54 -10.41
N THR A 95 33.02 -15.42 -9.52
CA THR A 95 34.40 -15.87 -9.47
C THR A 95 34.75 -16.80 -10.64
N GLN A 96 36.03 -17.05 -10.87
CA GLN A 96 36.45 -18.01 -11.90
C GLN A 96 35.92 -19.43 -11.67
N ASP A 97 35.65 -19.78 -10.41
CA ASP A 97 35.07 -21.08 -10.01
C ASP A 97 33.54 -21.12 -10.10
N GLY A 98 32.90 -20.09 -10.66
CA GLY A 98 31.46 -20.00 -10.87
C GLY A 98 30.63 -19.71 -9.60
N GLN A 99 31.29 -19.26 -8.52
CA GLN A 99 30.61 -18.87 -7.29
C GLN A 99 30.32 -17.35 -7.26
N TRP A 100 29.24 -16.95 -6.60
CA TRP A 100 28.95 -15.54 -6.39
C TRP A 100 29.82 -14.95 -5.28
N ALA A 101 30.40 -13.78 -5.55
CA ALA A 101 31.23 -13.01 -4.63
C ALA A 101 30.88 -11.52 -4.73
N ILE A 102 31.32 -10.72 -3.77
CA ILE A 102 31.22 -9.28 -3.80
C ILE A 102 32.62 -8.72 -4.19
N SER A 103 32.72 -8.15 -5.37
CA SER A 103 33.90 -7.43 -5.81
C SER A 103 33.85 -6.00 -5.32
N PHE A 104 34.93 -5.51 -4.71
CA PHE A 104 35.02 -4.14 -4.25
C PHE A 104 36.27 -3.44 -4.77
N GLN A 105 36.18 -2.12 -4.92
CA GLN A 105 37.26 -1.22 -5.23
C GLN A 105 37.36 -0.17 -4.14
N LEU A 106 38.58 0.10 -3.69
CA LEU A 106 38.88 1.05 -2.63
C LEU A 106 39.10 2.46 -3.19
N THR A 107 38.92 3.44 -2.34
CA THR A 107 39.41 4.81 -2.59
C THR A 107 40.94 4.83 -2.58
N SER A 108 41.55 5.94 -3.00
CA SER A 108 43.03 6.10 -2.96
C SER A 108 43.57 6.00 -1.54
N GLU A 109 42.79 6.44 -0.55
CA GLU A 109 43.14 6.41 0.87
C GLU A 109 42.95 5.00 1.45
N GLY A 110 41.81 4.37 1.18
CA GLY A 110 41.54 2.97 1.52
C GLY A 110 42.58 2.01 0.93
N THR A 111 43.01 2.25 -0.31
CA THR A 111 44.11 1.46 -0.95
C THR A 111 45.41 1.50 -0.15
N LYS A 112 45.81 2.67 0.35
CA LYS A 112 47.00 2.82 1.18
C LYS A 112 46.88 2.11 2.52
N LEU A 113 45.71 2.31 3.20
CA LEU A 113 45.43 1.66 4.48
C LEU A 113 45.41 0.12 4.34
N PHE A 114 44.76 -0.38 3.29
CA PHE A 114 44.69 -1.80 3.03
C PHE A 114 46.04 -2.43 2.66
N ALA A 115 46.86 -1.73 1.86
CA ALA A 115 48.21 -2.15 1.51
C ALA A 115 49.13 -2.21 2.74
N ASP A 116 49.09 -1.19 3.60
CA ASP A 116 49.87 -1.15 4.85
C ASP A 116 49.45 -2.28 5.81
N MET A 117 48.16 -2.45 6.00
CA MET A 117 47.61 -3.46 6.92
C MET A 117 47.88 -4.90 6.41
N THR A 118 47.68 -5.16 5.11
CA THR A 118 47.98 -6.49 4.54
C THR A 118 49.48 -6.80 4.57
N SER A 119 50.36 -5.81 4.37
CA SER A 119 51.81 -6.01 4.43
C SER A 119 52.28 -6.38 5.86
N LYS A 120 51.70 -5.78 6.89
CA LYS A 120 52.03 -6.03 8.31
C LYS A 120 51.46 -7.34 8.86
N ASN A 121 50.45 -7.90 8.21
CA ASN A 121 49.71 -9.06 8.72
C ASN A 121 49.75 -10.28 7.78
N ILE A 122 50.85 -10.43 7.03
CA ILE A 122 51.05 -11.64 6.19
C ILE A 122 51.03 -12.89 7.08
N GLY A 123 50.22 -13.90 6.70
CA GLY A 123 50.05 -15.13 7.46
C GLY A 123 48.97 -15.04 8.57
N LYS A 124 48.41 -13.87 8.82
CA LYS A 124 47.33 -13.66 9.77
C LYS A 124 45.99 -13.45 9.07
N THR A 125 44.86 -13.51 9.82
CA THR A 125 43.54 -13.30 9.27
C THR A 125 43.09 -11.84 9.46
N LEU A 126 42.46 -11.27 8.41
CA LEU A 126 41.77 -9.99 8.49
C LEU A 126 40.27 -10.22 8.40
N GLY A 127 39.53 -9.71 9.34
CA GLY A 127 38.08 -9.89 9.40
C GLY A 127 37.33 -8.81 8.59
N ILE A 128 36.30 -9.22 7.83
CA ILE A 128 35.38 -8.29 7.16
C ILE A 128 34.01 -8.50 7.79
N TYR A 129 33.45 -7.44 8.36
CA TYR A 129 32.19 -7.43 9.07
C TYR A 129 31.23 -6.44 8.45
N LEU A 130 29.94 -6.78 8.44
CA LEU A 130 28.86 -5.89 8.06
C LEU A 130 27.82 -5.88 9.17
N ASP A 131 27.55 -4.70 9.75
CA ASP A 131 26.67 -4.53 10.92
C ASP A 131 27.00 -5.46 12.10
N GLY A 132 28.29 -5.69 12.31
CA GLY A 132 28.77 -6.60 13.36
C GLY A 132 28.75 -8.09 12.98
N GLU A 133 28.09 -8.50 11.90
CA GLU A 133 28.12 -9.87 11.39
C GLU A 133 29.39 -10.11 10.56
N LYS A 134 30.10 -11.19 10.88
CA LYS A 134 31.30 -11.56 10.15
C LYS A 134 30.98 -12.16 8.80
N LEU A 135 31.28 -11.45 7.70
CA LEU A 135 31.12 -11.95 6.35
C LEU A 135 32.21 -12.95 5.97
N MET A 136 33.47 -12.60 6.27
CA MET A 136 34.63 -13.48 6.03
C MET A 136 35.85 -13.06 6.88
N ALA A 137 36.79 -13.96 7.01
CA ALA A 137 38.11 -13.65 7.62
C ALA A 137 39.23 -14.40 6.85
N PRO A 138 39.66 -13.89 5.70
CA PRO A 138 40.69 -14.52 4.90
C PRO A 138 42.10 -14.37 5.53
N THR A 139 42.92 -15.36 5.32
CA THR A 139 44.35 -15.26 5.66
C THR A 139 45.06 -14.46 4.58
N VAL A 140 45.83 -13.45 4.97
CA VAL A 140 46.65 -12.61 4.07
C VAL A 140 47.80 -13.43 3.55
N GLN A 141 47.83 -13.71 2.25
CA GLN A 141 48.94 -14.43 1.63
C GLN A 141 50.06 -13.51 1.16
N SER A 142 49.73 -12.32 0.73
CA SER A 142 50.67 -11.30 0.28
C SER A 142 50.08 -9.90 0.45
N ALA A 143 50.95 -8.86 0.41
CA ALA A 143 50.46 -7.49 0.45
C ALA A 143 49.58 -7.18 -0.77
N ILE A 144 48.40 -6.56 -0.55
CA ILE A 144 47.45 -6.20 -1.60
C ILE A 144 47.56 -4.70 -1.85
N THR A 145 48.23 -4.33 -2.94
CA THR A 145 48.46 -2.92 -3.28
C THR A 145 47.57 -2.40 -4.41
N GLY A 146 46.76 -3.27 -5.03
CA GLY A 146 45.95 -2.95 -6.22
C GLY A 146 44.61 -2.25 -5.92
N GLY A 147 44.28 -2.01 -4.67
CA GLY A 147 43.05 -1.31 -4.29
C GLY A 147 41.73 -2.00 -4.67
N SER A 148 41.76 -3.29 -4.96
CA SER A 148 40.59 -4.10 -5.24
C SER A 148 40.65 -5.45 -4.54
N GLY A 149 39.49 -6.01 -4.22
CA GLY A 149 39.36 -7.32 -3.59
C GLY A 149 38.04 -7.96 -3.85
N GLN A 150 37.89 -9.18 -3.36
CA GLN A 150 36.66 -9.93 -3.43
C GLN A 150 36.32 -10.51 -2.06
N ILE A 151 35.07 -10.35 -1.65
CA ILE A 151 34.49 -11.03 -0.49
C ILE A 151 33.87 -12.31 -1.02
N THR A 152 34.48 -13.45 -0.72
CA THR A 152 34.03 -14.77 -1.15
C THR A 152 33.32 -15.47 -0.01
N GLY A 153 32.34 -16.32 -0.35
CA GLY A 153 31.56 -17.08 0.61
C GLY A 153 30.50 -17.91 -0.13
N ASN A 154 29.67 -18.62 0.64
CA ASN A 154 28.54 -19.36 0.06
C ASN A 154 27.37 -18.41 -0.23
N PHE A 155 27.55 -17.48 -1.18
CA PHE A 155 26.53 -16.51 -1.53
C PHE A 155 25.69 -17.01 -2.70
N THR A 156 24.37 -16.80 -2.60
CA THR A 156 23.48 -16.82 -3.77
C THR A 156 23.64 -15.51 -4.55
N MET A 157 23.18 -15.45 -5.80
CA MET A 157 23.18 -14.22 -6.59
C MET A 157 22.50 -13.07 -5.84
N ASP A 158 21.30 -13.33 -5.32
CA ASP A 158 20.48 -12.32 -4.61
C ASP A 158 21.20 -11.82 -3.34
N ARG A 159 21.83 -12.74 -2.58
CA ARG A 159 22.55 -12.36 -1.37
C ARG A 159 23.81 -11.54 -1.69
N ALA A 160 24.55 -11.91 -2.72
CA ALA A 160 25.72 -11.15 -3.18
C ALA A 160 25.33 -9.74 -3.67
N GLN A 161 24.22 -9.62 -4.41
CA GLN A 161 23.69 -8.33 -4.84
C GLN A 161 23.23 -7.47 -3.66
N THR A 162 22.54 -8.07 -2.69
CA THR A 162 22.09 -7.38 -1.48
C THR A 162 23.27 -6.85 -0.67
N ILE A 163 24.29 -7.68 -0.40
CA ILE A 163 25.48 -7.26 0.35
C ILE A 163 26.27 -6.21 -0.44
N ALA A 164 26.43 -6.36 -1.75
CA ALA A 164 27.10 -5.37 -2.59
C ALA A 164 26.37 -4.02 -2.53
N ALA A 165 25.04 -4.01 -2.60
CA ALA A 165 24.24 -2.81 -2.46
C ALA A 165 24.36 -2.19 -1.05
N GLN A 166 24.39 -3.00 0.00
CA GLN A 166 24.61 -2.55 1.38
C GLN A 166 26.00 -1.94 1.55
N ILE A 167 27.04 -2.54 0.99
CA ILE A 167 28.41 -2.00 1.01
C ILE A 167 28.50 -0.72 0.16
N GLN A 168 27.89 -0.70 -1.01
CA GLN A 168 27.84 0.46 -1.90
C GLN A 168 27.07 1.62 -1.26
N SER A 169 26.04 1.31 -0.50
CA SER A 169 25.25 2.27 0.29
C SER A 169 25.86 2.55 1.68
N GLY A 170 27.03 2.05 1.97
CA GLY A 170 27.72 1.93 3.26
C GLY A 170 27.94 3.17 4.12
N ALA A 171 27.83 4.34 3.55
CA ALA A 171 27.18 5.49 4.14
C ALA A 171 25.88 5.63 3.37
N LEU A 172 24.72 5.77 4.00
CA LEU A 172 23.50 6.10 3.26
C LEU A 172 23.89 7.17 2.24
N PRO A 173 23.58 6.98 0.95
CA PRO A 173 24.00 7.93 -0.09
C PRO A 173 23.51 9.35 0.22
N LEU A 174 22.51 9.47 1.10
CA LEU A 174 21.88 10.72 1.52
C LEU A 174 21.85 10.82 3.04
N VAL A 175 22.07 12.01 3.55
CA VAL A 175 21.85 12.34 4.96
C VAL A 175 20.35 12.42 5.19
N LEU A 176 19.84 11.63 6.13
CA LEU A 176 18.44 11.60 6.48
C LEU A 176 18.16 12.44 7.72
N THR A 177 17.30 13.44 7.57
CA THR A 177 16.76 14.22 8.69
C THR A 177 15.32 13.82 8.95
N GLN A 178 15.05 13.32 10.14
CA GLN A 178 13.71 12.95 10.55
C GLN A 178 12.80 14.17 10.60
N GLN A 179 11.70 14.14 9.86
CA GLN A 179 10.70 15.22 9.82
C GLN A 179 9.49 14.89 10.70
N LYS A 180 9.02 13.65 10.65
CA LYS A 180 7.80 13.24 11.33
C LYS A 180 7.82 11.77 11.73
N VAL A 181 7.35 11.48 12.95
CA VAL A 181 7.05 10.13 13.41
C VAL A 181 5.61 10.09 13.88
N ASP A 182 4.78 9.36 13.16
CA ASP A 182 3.43 9.02 13.59
C ASP A 182 3.45 7.57 14.08
N THR A 183 3.22 7.37 15.37
CA THR A 183 3.05 6.02 15.93
C THR A 183 1.56 5.78 16.16
N VAL A 184 1.02 4.77 15.50
CA VAL A 184 -0.34 4.29 15.76
C VAL A 184 -0.19 3.00 16.57
N SER A 185 -0.59 3.04 17.85
CA SER A 185 -0.54 1.83 18.69
C SER A 185 -1.51 0.78 18.18
N ALA A 186 -1.17 -0.52 18.31
CA ALA A 186 -2.04 -1.64 17.94
C ALA A 186 -3.41 -1.53 18.63
N THR A 187 -3.45 -1.10 19.88
CA THR A 187 -4.69 -0.84 20.64
C THR A 187 -5.54 0.26 20.03
N LEU A 188 -4.93 1.28 19.40
CA LEU A 188 -5.65 2.33 18.70
C LEU A 188 -6.26 1.78 17.40
N GLY A 189 -5.56 0.91 16.69
CA GLY A 189 -6.04 0.23 15.50
C GLY A 189 -7.23 -0.68 15.78
N ASP A 190 -7.16 -1.52 16.80
CA ASP A 190 -8.24 -2.43 17.22
C ASP A 190 -9.47 -1.67 17.69
N ASN A 191 -9.29 -0.61 18.49
CA ASN A 191 -10.40 0.24 18.91
C ASN A 191 -11.02 1.00 17.74
N ALA A 192 -10.21 1.51 16.81
CA ALA A 192 -10.71 2.20 15.62
C ALA A 192 -11.46 1.26 14.68
N LEU A 193 -10.98 0.02 14.49
CA LEU A 193 -11.66 -0.98 13.69
C LEU A 193 -13.02 -1.37 14.30
N SER A 194 -13.04 -1.72 15.58
CA SER A 194 -14.28 -2.12 16.29
C SER A 194 -15.31 -0.99 16.30
N THR A 195 -14.88 0.24 16.59
CA THR A 195 -15.74 1.43 16.58
C THR A 195 -16.26 1.73 15.18
N SER A 196 -15.41 1.59 14.15
CA SER A 196 -15.81 1.81 12.75
C SER A 196 -16.82 0.77 12.25
N VAL A 197 -16.64 -0.50 12.62
CA VAL A 197 -17.59 -1.57 12.30
C VAL A 197 -18.94 -1.31 12.98
N PHE A 198 -18.94 -0.94 14.26
CA PHE A 198 -20.15 -0.60 14.97
C PHE A 198 -20.88 0.61 14.36
N ALA A 199 -20.13 1.67 14.03
CA ALA A 199 -20.67 2.84 13.34
C ALA A 199 -21.24 2.49 11.96
N ALA A 200 -20.57 1.63 11.20
CA ALA A 200 -21.04 1.16 9.89
C ALA A 200 -22.35 0.37 10.01
N ILE A 201 -22.48 -0.51 11.01
CA ILE A 201 -23.72 -1.27 11.26
C ILE A 201 -24.88 -0.32 11.57
N ILE A 202 -24.65 0.67 12.44
CA ILE A 202 -25.68 1.68 12.77
C ILE A 202 -26.02 2.49 11.51
N GLY A 203 -25.03 2.93 10.73
CA GLY A 203 -25.23 3.68 9.50
C GLY A 203 -26.06 2.89 8.48
N ILE A 204 -25.73 1.62 8.25
CA ILE A 204 -26.49 0.75 7.34
C ILE A 204 -27.92 0.57 7.83
N ALA A 205 -28.13 0.31 9.12
CA ALA A 205 -29.45 0.14 9.70
C ALA A 205 -30.32 1.41 9.53
N LEU A 206 -29.74 2.58 9.77
CA LEU A 206 -30.40 3.87 9.60
C LEU A 206 -30.78 4.14 8.14
N VAL A 207 -29.85 3.87 7.22
CA VAL A 207 -30.11 3.99 5.78
C VAL A 207 -31.22 3.04 5.34
N MET A 208 -31.21 1.77 5.76
CA MET A 208 -32.27 0.83 5.45
C MET A 208 -33.62 1.30 5.99
N LEU A 209 -33.65 1.81 7.22
CA LEU A 209 -34.86 2.35 7.83
C LEU A 209 -35.44 3.52 7.00
N ILE A 210 -34.60 4.49 6.65
CA ILE A 210 -35.00 5.64 5.83
C ILE A 210 -35.52 5.16 4.47
N MET A 211 -34.85 4.22 3.82
CA MET A 211 -35.25 3.67 2.53
C MET A 211 -36.63 2.98 2.63
N ILE A 212 -36.87 2.17 3.66
CA ILE A 212 -38.12 1.48 3.85
C ILE A 212 -39.27 2.48 4.11
N VAL A 213 -39.02 3.47 4.98
CA VAL A 213 -40.02 4.50 5.31
C VAL A 213 -40.36 5.35 4.07
N ARG A 214 -39.34 5.77 3.31
CA ARG A 214 -39.53 6.68 2.17
C ARG A 214 -40.06 5.98 0.92
N TYR A 215 -39.56 4.77 0.62
CA TYR A 215 -39.82 4.05 -0.63
C TYR A 215 -40.67 2.78 -0.45
N ARG A 216 -41.09 2.45 0.76
CA ARG A 216 -41.95 1.30 1.07
C ARG A 216 -41.35 -0.01 0.50
N LEU A 217 -42.05 -0.73 -0.39
CA LEU A 217 -41.58 -1.98 -0.99
C LEU A 217 -40.29 -1.81 -1.78
N ASN A 218 -40.11 -0.70 -2.52
CA ASN A 218 -38.88 -0.41 -3.19
C ASN A 218 -37.71 -0.27 -2.18
N GLY A 219 -38.00 0.29 -0.99
CA GLY A 219 -37.03 0.39 0.10
C GLY A 219 -36.64 -0.98 0.68
N VAL A 220 -37.57 -1.92 0.76
CA VAL A 220 -37.25 -3.31 1.14
C VAL A 220 -36.33 -3.96 0.12
N VAL A 221 -36.61 -3.78 -1.18
CA VAL A 221 -35.74 -4.28 -2.26
C VAL A 221 -34.36 -3.65 -2.19
N ALA A 222 -34.26 -2.32 -1.94
CA ALA A 222 -32.99 -1.65 -1.75
C ALA A 222 -32.21 -2.20 -0.57
N SER A 223 -32.87 -2.49 0.54
CA SER A 223 -32.24 -3.07 1.74
C SER A 223 -31.63 -4.44 1.43
N TRP A 224 -32.33 -5.30 0.69
CA TRP A 224 -31.80 -6.57 0.22
C TRP A 224 -30.60 -6.39 -0.75
N ALA A 225 -30.73 -5.45 -1.68
CA ALA A 225 -29.65 -5.14 -2.62
C ALA A 225 -28.41 -4.61 -1.89
N LEU A 226 -28.60 -3.79 -0.82
CA LEU A 226 -27.52 -3.28 0.01
C LEU A 226 -26.82 -4.41 0.81
N CYS A 227 -27.57 -5.37 1.34
CA CYS A 227 -26.97 -6.55 1.98
C CYS A 227 -26.10 -7.34 0.99
N ILE A 228 -26.63 -7.60 -0.21
CA ILE A 228 -25.88 -8.32 -1.26
C ILE A 228 -24.65 -7.51 -1.68
N TYR A 229 -24.77 -6.20 -1.88
CA TYR A 229 -23.65 -5.31 -2.15
C TYR A 229 -22.55 -5.44 -1.09
N THR A 230 -22.93 -5.35 0.19
CA THR A 230 -21.98 -5.44 1.31
C THR A 230 -21.23 -6.78 1.31
N ILE A 231 -21.95 -7.90 1.12
CA ILE A 231 -21.33 -9.22 1.04
C ILE A 231 -20.37 -9.32 -0.13
N VAL A 232 -20.79 -8.87 -1.32
CA VAL A 232 -19.94 -8.89 -2.53
C VAL A 232 -18.73 -7.99 -2.36
N LEU A 233 -18.90 -6.79 -1.76
CA LEU A 233 -17.79 -5.87 -1.52
C LEU A 233 -16.74 -6.50 -0.60
N PHE A 234 -17.13 -7.07 0.53
CA PHE A 234 -16.19 -7.73 1.43
C PHE A 234 -15.52 -8.96 0.78
N TRP A 235 -16.28 -9.72 -0.02
CA TRP A 235 -15.70 -10.82 -0.78
C TRP A 235 -14.65 -10.35 -1.79
N VAL A 236 -14.93 -9.28 -2.55
CA VAL A 236 -13.97 -8.69 -3.49
C VAL A 236 -12.72 -8.17 -2.77
N LEU A 237 -12.90 -7.47 -1.63
CA LEU A 237 -11.78 -6.97 -0.83
C LEU A 237 -10.90 -8.10 -0.28
N ALA A 238 -11.50 -9.25 0.08
CA ALA A 238 -10.77 -10.40 0.60
C ALA A 238 -10.00 -11.17 -0.49
N VAL A 239 -10.52 -11.19 -1.72
CA VAL A 239 -9.92 -11.94 -2.84
C VAL A 239 -8.89 -11.13 -3.61
N PHE A 240 -9.01 -9.79 -3.61
CA PHE A 240 -8.17 -8.93 -4.44
C PHE A 240 -6.79 -8.73 -3.78
N PRO A 241 -5.69 -9.19 -4.39
CA PRO A 241 -4.36 -9.07 -3.79
C PRO A 241 -3.91 -7.60 -3.70
N GLY A 242 -3.18 -7.26 -2.65
CA GLY A 242 -2.59 -5.93 -2.46
C GLY A 242 -3.53 -4.85 -1.92
N ILE A 243 -4.66 -5.25 -1.33
CA ILE A 243 -5.52 -4.34 -0.57
C ILE A 243 -5.19 -4.47 0.91
N GLN A 244 -4.61 -3.42 1.46
CA GLN A 244 -4.41 -3.28 2.90
C GLN A 244 -5.55 -2.47 3.49
N LEU A 245 -6.17 -2.98 4.55
CA LEU A 245 -7.28 -2.31 5.21
C LEU A 245 -6.74 -1.21 6.15
N THR A 246 -6.56 -0.02 5.61
CA THR A 246 -6.14 1.16 6.38
C THR A 246 -7.35 1.86 7.01
N LEU A 247 -7.14 2.69 8.05
CA LEU A 247 -8.24 3.48 8.63
C LEU A 247 -8.97 4.36 7.59
N PRO A 248 -8.29 5.10 6.70
CA PRO A 248 -8.96 5.75 5.58
C PRO A 248 -9.62 4.78 4.60
N GLY A 249 -9.08 3.57 4.43
CA GLY A 249 -9.71 2.53 3.62
C GLY A 249 -11.08 2.11 4.16
N ILE A 250 -11.23 1.99 5.48
CA ILE A 250 -12.52 1.76 6.13
C ILE A 250 -13.51 2.90 5.84
N ALA A 251 -13.04 4.15 5.89
CA ALA A 251 -13.87 5.29 5.50
C ALA A 251 -14.33 5.21 4.03
N GLY A 252 -13.46 4.73 3.12
CA GLY A 252 -13.81 4.45 1.73
C GLY A 252 -14.91 3.39 1.58
N ILE A 253 -14.87 2.33 2.39
CA ILE A 253 -15.92 1.31 2.43
C ILE A 253 -17.25 1.91 2.88
N VAL A 254 -17.27 2.67 3.98
CA VAL A 254 -18.49 3.31 4.51
C VAL A 254 -19.07 4.30 3.50
N LEU A 255 -18.21 5.10 2.85
CA LEU A 255 -18.64 6.00 1.78
C LEU A 255 -19.23 5.22 0.60
N GLY A 256 -18.60 4.11 0.19
CA GLY A 256 -19.08 3.21 -0.87
C GLY A 256 -20.47 2.64 -0.58
N ILE A 257 -20.76 2.29 0.68
CA ILE A 257 -22.09 1.85 1.12
C ILE A 257 -23.13 2.95 0.91
N GLY A 258 -22.80 4.21 1.26
CA GLY A 258 -23.67 5.36 1.01
C GLY A 258 -23.99 5.55 -0.48
N MET A 259 -22.96 5.52 -1.33
CA MET A 259 -23.10 5.66 -2.79
C MET A 259 -23.88 4.51 -3.44
N ALA A 260 -23.79 3.30 -2.90
CA ALA A 260 -24.57 2.16 -3.41
C ALA A 260 -26.08 2.36 -3.22
N VAL A 261 -26.49 3.08 -2.19
CA VAL A 261 -27.89 3.44 -1.95
C VAL A 261 -28.36 4.56 -2.87
N ASP A 262 -27.51 5.54 -3.15
CA ASP A 262 -27.84 6.71 -3.99
C ASP A 262 -28.27 6.28 -5.41
N ALA A 263 -27.57 5.35 -6.03
CA ALA A 263 -27.95 4.78 -7.31
C ALA A 263 -29.38 4.16 -7.27
N ASN A 264 -29.74 3.48 -6.17
CA ASN A 264 -31.07 2.90 -6.00
C ASN A 264 -32.14 3.99 -5.83
N VAL A 265 -31.83 5.08 -5.13
CA VAL A 265 -32.73 6.25 -4.98
C VAL A 265 -33.07 6.84 -6.36
N VAL A 266 -32.08 7.07 -7.21
CA VAL A 266 -32.31 7.58 -8.57
C VAL A 266 -33.19 6.64 -9.38
N ILE A 267 -32.93 5.34 -9.33
CA ILE A 267 -33.76 4.32 -10.00
C ILE A 267 -35.21 4.38 -9.53
N PHE A 268 -35.43 4.46 -8.21
CA PHE A 268 -36.78 4.44 -7.64
C PHE A 268 -37.55 5.73 -7.89
N GLU A 269 -36.88 6.88 -7.91
CA GLU A 269 -37.55 8.12 -8.30
C GLU A 269 -37.99 8.08 -9.78
N ARG A 270 -37.13 7.62 -10.70
CA ARG A 270 -37.52 7.43 -12.10
C ARG A 270 -38.62 6.39 -12.28
N PHE A 271 -38.57 5.29 -11.52
CA PHE A 271 -39.64 4.32 -11.50
C PHE A 271 -40.96 4.94 -10.99
N ASN A 272 -40.94 5.71 -9.91
CA ASN A 272 -42.09 6.38 -9.35
C ASN A 272 -42.69 7.44 -10.30
N GLU A 273 -41.86 8.19 -11.02
CA GLU A 273 -42.30 9.13 -12.06
C GLU A 273 -43.11 8.41 -13.15
N GLU A 274 -42.64 7.27 -13.63
CA GLU A 274 -43.29 6.48 -14.66
C GLU A 274 -44.62 5.87 -14.15
N VAL A 275 -44.65 5.44 -12.89
CA VAL A 275 -45.85 4.94 -12.24
C VAL A 275 -46.88 6.07 -12.07
N ARG A 276 -46.47 7.27 -11.67
CA ARG A 276 -47.37 8.44 -11.55
C ARG A 276 -47.91 8.89 -12.92
N ALA A 277 -47.15 8.66 -14.00
CA ALA A 277 -47.59 8.89 -15.37
C ALA A 277 -48.63 7.84 -15.86
N GLY A 278 -49.08 6.91 -14.99
CA GLY A 278 -50.08 5.92 -15.29
C GLY A 278 -49.59 4.65 -16.00
N ARG A 279 -48.31 4.44 -16.08
CA ARG A 279 -47.74 3.22 -16.69
C ARG A 279 -47.86 2.03 -15.76
N SER A 280 -48.01 0.83 -16.33
CA SER A 280 -48.02 -0.39 -15.54
C SER A 280 -46.66 -0.62 -14.86
N LEU A 281 -46.63 -1.28 -13.70
CA LEU A 281 -45.41 -1.54 -12.92
C LEU A 281 -44.29 -2.18 -13.73
N LYS A 282 -44.60 -3.08 -14.67
CA LYS A 282 -43.63 -3.74 -15.56
C LYS A 282 -43.02 -2.77 -16.56
N VAL A 283 -43.84 -1.89 -17.15
CA VAL A 283 -43.37 -0.86 -18.10
C VAL A 283 -42.58 0.22 -17.36
N ALA A 284 -43.11 0.70 -16.24
CA ALA A 284 -42.45 1.69 -15.40
C ALA A 284 -41.07 1.20 -14.91
N LEU A 285 -40.94 -0.08 -14.56
CA LEU A 285 -39.62 -0.66 -14.23
C LEU A 285 -38.65 -0.58 -15.39
N LYS A 286 -39.05 -1.00 -16.60
CA LYS A 286 -38.19 -1.01 -17.77
C LYS A 286 -37.76 0.40 -18.18
N THR A 287 -38.72 1.33 -18.22
CA THR A 287 -38.47 2.73 -18.65
C THR A 287 -37.70 3.51 -17.59
N GLY A 288 -38.09 3.37 -16.32
CA GLY A 288 -37.42 4.04 -15.19
C GLY A 288 -35.96 3.65 -15.07
N PHE A 289 -35.62 2.35 -15.19
CA PHE A 289 -34.22 1.92 -15.24
C PHE A 289 -33.45 2.49 -16.44
N HIS A 290 -34.07 2.53 -17.59
CA HIS A 290 -33.42 3.10 -18.80
C HIS A 290 -33.15 4.59 -18.63
N ASN A 291 -34.11 5.34 -18.08
CA ASN A 291 -33.98 6.78 -17.86
C ASN A 291 -33.02 7.14 -16.72
N ALA A 292 -32.84 6.23 -15.72
CA ALA A 292 -31.89 6.40 -14.64
C ALA A 292 -30.43 6.12 -15.06
N LEU A 293 -30.23 5.29 -16.09
CA LEU A 293 -28.94 4.71 -16.43
C LEU A 293 -27.85 5.75 -16.72
N SER A 294 -28.14 6.77 -17.53
CA SER A 294 -27.14 7.80 -17.85
C SER A 294 -26.73 8.59 -16.61
N ALA A 295 -27.69 9.03 -15.80
CA ALA A 295 -27.38 9.78 -14.58
C ALA A 295 -26.53 8.97 -13.58
N ILE A 296 -26.82 7.66 -13.43
CA ILE A 296 -26.05 6.78 -12.56
C ILE A 296 -24.63 6.58 -13.09
N ILE A 297 -24.46 6.36 -14.40
CA ILE A 297 -23.14 6.19 -15.00
C ILE A 297 -22.33 7.47 -14.86
N ASP A 298 -22.91 8.62 -15.21
CA ASP A 298 -22.21 9.92 -15.19
C ASP A 298 -21.73 10.27 -13.77
N ALA A 299 -22.58 10.06 -12.76
CA ALA A 299 -22.22 10.31 -11.38
C ALA A 299 -21.09 9.38 -10.89
N ASN A 300 -21.12 8.11 -11.26
CA ASN A 300 -20.11 7.15 -10.83
C ASN A 300 -18.79 7.26 -11.62
N VAL A 301 -18.82 7.66 -12.91
CA VAL A 301 -17.61 7.91 -13.70
C VAL A 301 -16.76 9.02 -13.09
N THR A 302 -17.37 10.11 -12.60
CA THR A 302 -16.62 11.18 -11.92
C THR A 302 -15.92 10.67 -10.65
N THR A 303 -16.60 9.83 -9.87
CA THR A 303 -16.02 9.23 -8.67
C THR A 303 -14.90 8.23 -9.00
N ILE A 304 -15.08 7.43 -10.06
CA ILE A 304 -14.04 6.51 -10.55
C ILE A 304 -12.79 7.28 -10.99
N ILE A 305 -12.95 8.38 -11.73
CA ILE A 305 -11.83 9.23 -12.14
C ILE A 305 -11.10 9.79 -10.91
N ALA A 306 -11.84 10.32 -9.92
CA ALA A 306 -11.24 10.83 -8.70
C ALA A 306 -10.50 9.72 -7.92
N ALA A 307 -11.07 8.53 -7.81
CA ALA A 307 -10.43 7.39 -7.16
C ALA A 307 -9.14 6.94 -7.89
N ILE A 308 -9.15 6.91 -9.22
CA ILE A 308 -7.96 6.58 -10.04
C ILE A 308 -6.86 7.63 -9.82
N VAL A 309 -7.20 8.92 -9.84
CA VAL A 309 -6.23 9.99 -9.58
C VAL A 309 -5.62 9.85 -8.20
N LEU A 310 -6.46 9.62 -7.17
CA LEU A 310 -5.97 9.39 -5.80
C LEU A 310 -5.14 8.10 -5.68
N MET A 311 -5.43 7.07 -6.47
CA MET A 311 -4.64 5.83 -6.48
C MET A 311 -3.26 6.02 -7.11
N ILE A 312 -3.14 6.86 -8.16
CA ILE A 312 -1.87 7.11 -8.86
C ILE A 312 -1.00 8.11 -8.10
N PHE A 313 -1.59 9.21 -7.63
CA PHE A 313 -0.86 10.31 -7.00
C PHE A 313 -0.90 10.27 -5.46
N GLY A 314 -1.78 9.48 -4.88
CA GLY A 314 -1.86 9.29 -3.44
C GLY A 314 -0.72 8.43 -2.91
N THR A 315 -0.34 8.64 -1.66
CA THR A 315 0.70 7.87 -0.96
C THR A 315 0.13 7.21 0.28
N GLY A 316 0.68 6.05 0.66
CA GLY A 316 0.35 5.36 1.91
C GLY A 316 -1.14 5.14 2.11
N SER A 317 -1.67 5.64 3.21
CA SER A 317 -3.07 5.45 3.62
C SER A 317 -4.10 6.05 2.65
N VAL A 318 -3.74 7.12 1.90
CA VAL A 318 -4.63 7.72 0.88
C VAL A 318 -4.83 6.78 -0.30
N GLN A 319 -3.79 6.03 -0.67
CA GLN A 319 -3.88 5.01 -1.72
C GLN A 319 -4.79 3.85 -1.29
N GLY A 320 -4.75 3.46 0.00
CA GLY A 320 -5.67 2.47 0.57
C GLY A 320 -7.13 2.91 0.47
N PHE A 321 -7.44 4.17 0.84
CA PHE A 321 -8.76 4.78 0.64
C PHE A 321 -9.20 4.74 -0.82
N ALA A 322 -8.33 5.13 -1.75
CA ALA A 322 -8.65 5.18 -3.18
C ALA A 322 -8.98 3.80 -3.76
N LYS A 323 -8.22 2.77 -3.36
CA LYS A 323 -8.47 1.37 -3.78
C LYS A 323 -9.83 0.86 -3.29
N THR A 324 -10.15 1.05 -2.01
CA THR A 324 -11.44 0.62 -1.43
C THR A 324 -12.61 1.39 -2.02
N LEU A 325 -12.46 2.71 -2.25
CA LEU A 325 -13.45 3.54 -2.91
C LEU A 325 -13.72 3.08 -4.34
N LEU A 326 -12.67 2.85 -5.14
CA LEU A 326 -12.79 2.40 -6.53
C LEU A 326 -13.57 1.08 -6.63
N LEU A 327 -13.18 0.09 -5.82
CA LEU A 327 -13.87 -1.20 -5.78
C LEU A 327 -15.31 -1.06 -5.28
N GLY A 328 -15.54 -0.23 -4.26
CA GLY A 328 -16.87 0.08 -3.75
C GLY A 328 -17.79 0.63 -4.84
N VAL A 329 -17.33 1.57 -5.65
CA VAL A 329 -18.10 2.16 -6.76
C VAL A 329 -18.38 1.14 -7.85
N ILE A 330 -17.40 0.32 -8.25
CA ILE A 330 -17.59 -0.73 -9.25
C ILE A 330 -18.64 -1.75 -8.80
N VAL A 331 -18.53 -2.22 -7.54
CA VAL A 331 -19.49 -3.17 -6.97
C VAL A 331 -20.87 -2.53 -6.80
N SER A 332 -20.95 -1.23 -6.46
CA SER A 332 -22.22 -0.51 -6.34
C SER A 332 -22.96 -0.40 -7.67
N LEU A 333 -22.24 -0.09 -8.77
CA LEU A 333 -22.81 -0.09 -10.12
C LEU A 333 -23.36 -1.48 -10.50
N PHE A 334 -22.58 -2.52 -10.25
CA PHE A 334 -23.03 -3.90 -10.47
C PHE A 334 -24.30 -4.20 -9.68
N SER A 335 -24.32 -3.87 -8.39
CA SER A 335 -25.47 -4.10 -7.51
C SER A 335 -26.71 -3.32 -7.96
N ALA A 336 -26.56 -2.03 -8.27
CA ALA A 336 -27.69 -1.19 -8.68
C ALA A 336 -28.29 -1.64 -10.03
N LEU A 337 -27.43 -1.93 -11.01
CA LEU A 337 -27.89 -2.23 -12.36
C LEU A 337 -28.36 -3.66 -12.57
N LEU A 338 -27.78 -4.63 -11.87
CA LEU A 338 -28.12 -6.05 -12.02
C LEU A 338 -28.94 -6.58 -10.86
N VAL A 339 -28.46 -6.43 -9.62
CA VAL A 339 -29.11 -7.03 -8.44
C VAL A 339 -30.44 -6.34 -8.16
N THR A 340 -30.45 -5.00 -8.07
CA THR A 340 -31.69 -4.25 -7.79
C THR A 340 -32.72 -4.47 -8.88
N ARG A 341 -32.30 -4.44 -10.16
CA ARG A 341 -33.19 -4.71 -11.29
C ARG A 341 -33.78 -6.12 -11.23
N PHE A 342 -32.99 -7.12 -10.93
CA PHE A 342 -33.43 -8.50 -10.79
C PHE A 342 -34.42 -8.65 -9.65
N LEU A 343 -34.09 -8.13 -8.46
CA LEU A 343 -34.99 -8.18 -7.30
C LEU A 343 -36.33 -7.47 -7.56
N MET A 344 -36.29 -6.25 -8.11
CA MET A 344 -37.49 -5.51 -8.47
C MET A 344 -38.39 -6.30 -9.43
N LYS A 345 -37.77 -6.92 -10.46
CA LYS A 345 -38.52 -7.77 -11.40
C LYS A 345 -39.19 -8.94 -10.72
N GLN A 346 -38.48 -9.63 -9.83
CA GLN A 346 -39.03 -10.75 -9.06
C GLN A 346 -40.16 -10.30 -8.14
N PHE A 347 -39.97 -9.23 -7.37
CA PHE A 347 -40.99 -8.70 -6.49
C PHE A 347 -42.27 -8.30 -7.22
N ILE A 348 -42.20 -7.66 -8.40
CA ILE A 348 -43.35 -7.30 -9.20
C ILE A 348 -44.08 -8.54 -9.78
N GLN A 349 -43.36 -9.64 -10.01
CA GLN A 349 -43.93 -10.87 -10.57
C GLN A 349 -44.56 -11.78 -9.52
N LEU A 350 -44.04 -11.77 -8.29
CA LEU A 350 -44.47 -12.68 -7.22
C LEU A 350 -45.95 -12.47 -6.76
N LYS A 351 -46.47 -11.26 -6.90
CA LYS A 351 -47.81 -10.92 -6.45
C LYS A 351 -48.41 -9.78 -7.28
N ASN A 352 -49.72 -9.78 -7.47
CA ASN A 352 -50.45 -8.61 -8.02
C ASN A 352 -50.50 -7.51 -6.97
N TRP A 353 -49.44 -6.73 -6.86
CA TRP A 353 -49.31 -5.65 -5.91
C TRP A 353 -50.13 -4.44 -6.34
N ASN A 354 -50.82 -3.80 -5.36
CA ASN A 354 -51.39 -2.48 -5.57
C ASN A 354 -50.26 -1.45 -5.76
N VAL A 355 -50.48 -0.50 -6.66
CA VAL A 355 -49.52 0.56 -6.95
C VAL A 355 -49.11 1.34 -5.70
N SER A 356 -50.02 1.53 -4.75
CA SER A 356 -49.79 2.19 -3.47
C SER A 356 -48.76 1.51 -2.57
N ALA A 357 -48.46 0.23 -2.81
CA ALA A 357 -47.41 -0.47 -2.07
C ALA A 357 -45.99 -0.03 -2.46
N PHE A 358 -45.79 0.44 -3.70
CA PHE A 358 -44.49 0.90 -4.21
C PHE A 358 -44.32 2.41 -4.10
N THR A 359 -45.38 3.19 -4.25
CA THR A 359 -45.32 4.66 -4.28
C THR A 359 -46.26 5.29 -3.26
N SER A 360 -45.81 6.35 -2.59
CA SER A 360 -46.68 7.21 -1.78
C SER A 360 -47.37 8.25 -2.70
N GLY A 361 -48.67 8.39 -2.58
CA GLY A 361 -49.42 9.49 -3.22
C GLY A 361 -50.02 9.23 -4.59
N VAL A 362 -50.05 7.99 -5.09
CA VAL A 362 -50.84 7.60 -6.24
C VAL A 362 -52.13 6.98 -5.72
N GLN A 363 -53.21 7.75 -5.68
CA GLN A 363 -54.55 7.19 -5.60
C GLN A 363 -54.75 6.31 -6.85
N SER A 364 -55.18 5.08 -6.62
CA SER A 364 -55.49 4.16 -7.72
C SER A 364 -56.49 4.86 -8.68
N ALA A 365 -56.10 4.97 -9.94
CA ALA A 365 -56.95 5.49 -11.00
C ALA A 365 -58.26 4.65 -11.19
N LYS A 366 -58.54 3.69 -10.33
CA LYS A 366 -59.77 2.89 -10.24
C LYS A 366 -60.83 3.43 -9.26
N GLU A 367 -60.49 4.45 -8.43
CA GLU A 367 -61.49 5.06 -7.54
C GLU A 367 -62.03 6.40 -8.07
N ALA A 368 -61.68 6.78 -9.27
CA ALA A 368 -62.13 7.99 -9.96
C ALA A 368 -62.99 7.65 -11.21
N LYS A 369 -63.84 6.60 -11.15
CA LYS A 369 -64.94 6.36 -12.09
C LYS A 369 -66.16 5.91 -11.34
#